data_c2a17bfc57f5ea563b7c528ddb998d35
#
_entry.id   c2a17bfc57f5ea563b7c528ddb998d35
#
_cell.length_a   1.000
_cell.length_b   1.000
_cell.length_c   1.000
_cell.angle_alpha   90.00
_cell.angle_beta   90.00
_cell.angle_gamma   90.00
#
_symmetry.space_group_name_H-M   'P 1'
#
loop_
_entity.id
_entity.type
_entity.pdbx_description
1 polymer ?
#
loop_
_entity_poly.entity_id
_entity_poly.type
_entity_poly.pdbx_seq_one_letter_code
_entity_poly.pdbx_strand_id
1 'polypeptide(L)'
;MSKLVLPAQGSCRCGEVQIQISAQPILTMACHCRGCQRMSASAFSLSAAIPTNGFEVLRGEPAIGGLRNPDLRHFFCPQCMSWMFTRFLPEFVNVRVTMLNDASWFAPFIETRTSAKLPWVSTPAIHSYSGFPPMEEYTKLTAEFSHWLSGAHQRG
;
A
#
# COMPACT_ATOMS: atom_id res chain seq x y z
N MET A 1 -13.88 -6.15 -8.48
CA MET A 1 -13.13 -4.92 -8.19
C MET A 1 -13.66 -3.78 -9.04
N SER A 2 -13.83 -2.61 -8.46
CA SER A 2 -14.13 -1.40 -9.24
C SER A 2 -12.89 -0.90 -9.99
N LYS A 3 -13.06 0.08 -10.88
CA LYS A 3 -11.93 0.71 -11.57
C LYS A 3 -11.35 1.83 -10.71
N LEU A 4 -10.02 1.90 -10.59
CA LEU A 4 -9.36 3.06 -10.00
C LEU A 4 -9.59 4.29 -10.89
N VAL A 5 -10.24 5.30 -10.31
CA VAL A 5 -10.43 6.61 -10.96
C VAL A 5 -9.40 7.59 -10.40
N LEU A 6 -8.60 8.18 -11.28
CA LEU A 6 -7.58 9.15 -10.91
C LEU A 6 -7.97 10.58 -11.32
N PRO A 7 -7.59 11.61 -10.54
CA PRO A 7 -6.93 11.51 -9.25
C PRO A 7 -7.85 10.96 -8.16
N ALA A 8 -7.31 10.15 -7.25
CA ALA A 8 -8.03 9.60 -6.11
C ALA A 8 -7.56 10.26 -4.81
N GLN A 9 -8.48 10.76 -4.04
CA GLN A 9 -8.22 11.42 -2.76
C GLN A 9 -8.52 10.49 -1.60
N GLY A 10 -7.94 10.81 -0.45
CA GLY A 10 -8.16 10.11 0.79
C GLY A 10 -7.79 10.95 2.00
N SER A 11 -8.06 10.41 3.17
CA SER A 11 -7.73 11.07 4.42
C SER A 11 -7.45 10.06 5.53
N CYS A 12 -6.83 10.53 6.60
CA CYS A 12 -6.81 9.82 7.87
C CYS A 12 -8.22 9.76 8.48
N ARG A 13 -8.39 8.95 9.52
CA ARG A 13 -9.70 8.76 10.18
C ARG A 13 -10.36 10.05 10.64
N CYS A 14 -9.61 11.03 11.15
CA CYS A 14 -10.15 12.29 11.63
C CYS A 14 -10.26 13.39 10.55
N GLY A 15 -9.71 13.16 9.35
CA GLY A 15 -9.73 14.12 8.25
C GLY A 15 -8.66 15.20 8.31
N GLU A 16 -7.82 15.26 9.35
CA GLU A 16 -6.77 16.27 9.52
C GLU A 16 -5.72 16.21 8.43
N VAL A 17 -5.29 14.97 8.05
CA VAL A 17 -4.35 14.75 6.97
C VAL A 17 -5.08 14.23 5.75
N GLN A 18 -4.91 14.92 4.63
CA GLN A 18 -5.51 14.56 3.34
C GLN A 18 -4.41 14.27 2.32
N ILE A 19 -4.62 13.23 1.52
CA ILE A 19 -3.68 12.77 0.50
C ILE A 19 -4.37 12.61 -0.85
N GLN A 20 -3.56 12.62 -1.91
CA GLN A 20 -4.02 12.34 -3.27
C GLN A 20 -3.03 11.45 -3.99
N ILE A 21 -3.54 10.53 -4.77
CA ILE A 21 -2.78 9.81 -5.79
C ILE A 21 -3.27 10.23 -7.18
N SER A 22 -2.34 10.50 -8.09
CA SER A 22 -2.61 10.93 -9.47
C SER A 22 -1.98 10.02 -10.52
N ALA A 23 -1.31 8.94 -10.08
CA ALA A 23 -0.71 7.94 -10.97
C ALA A 23 -1.20 6.53 -10.61
N GLN A 24 -1.20 5.65 -11.61
CA GLN A 24 -1.49 4.22 -11.40
C GLN A 24 -0.45 3.61 -10.46
N PRO A 25 -0.85 2.69 -9.57
CA PRO A 25 0.10 1.96 -8.74
C PRO A 25 1.04 1.10 -9.61
N ILE A 26 2.28 0.98 -9.15
CA ILE A 26 3.30 0.11 -9.75
C ILE A 26 3.07 -1.34 -9.33
N LEU A 27 2.58 -1.52 -8.10
CA LEU A 27 2.33 -2.83 -7.49
C LEU A 27 1.38 -2.66 -6.30
N THR A 28 0.56 -3.69 -6.03
CA THR A 28 -0.26 -3.75 -4.81
C THR A 28 0.13 -4.97 -3.97
N MET A 29 0.13 -4.79 -2.66
CA MET A 29 0.61 -5.85 -1.78
C MET A 29 -0.10 -5.93 -0.43
N ALA A 30 -0.11 -7.15 0.13
CA ALA A 30 -0.37 -7.43 1.54
C ALA A 30 0.94 -7.87 2.21
N CYS A 31 1.30 -7.29 3.35
CA CYS A 31 2.48 -7.69 4.10
C CYS A 31 2.10 -8.29 5.45
N HIS A 32 2.48 -9.55 5.66
CA HIS A 32 2.16 -10.33 6.87
C HIS A 32 3.21 -10.21 7.98
N CYS A 33 4.25 -9.38 7.84
CA CYS A 33 5.28 -9.29 8.87
C CYS A 33 4.71 -8.81 10.22
N ARG A 34 5.36 -9.21 11.32
CA ARG A 34 4.92 -8.85 12.69
C ARG A 34 4.86 -7.33 12.92
N GLY A 35 5.75 -6.57 12.27
CA GLY A 35 5.71 -5.11 12.32
C GLY A 35 4.43 -4.54 11.70
N CYS A 36 4.07 -5.02 10.50
CA CYS A 36 2.82 -4.64 9.83
C CYS A 36 1.59 -5.03 10.65
N GLN A 37 1.56 -6.25 11.20
CA GLN A 37 0.46 -6.69 12.08
C GLN A 37 0.27 -5.77 13.28
N ARG A 38 1.37 -5.38 13.94
CA ARG A 38 1.32 -4.50 15.13
C ARG A 38 0.93 -3.06 14.77
N MET A 39 1.46 -2.52 13.67
CA MET A 39 1.18 -1.14 13.27
C MET A 39 -0.22 -0.96 12.70
N SER A 40 -0.76 -1.96 12.02
CA SER A 40 -2.11 -1.91 11.44
C SER A 40 -3.18 -2.45 12.39
N ALA A 41 -2.80 -3.06 13.52
CA ALA A 41 -3.70 -3.82 14.38
C ALA A 41 -4.57 -4.82 13.59
N SER A 42 -3.95 -5.48 12.60
CA SER A 42 -4.61 -6.41 11.67
C SER A 42 -3.70 -7.59 11.36
N ALA A 43 -4.21 -8.56 10.62
CA ALA A 43 -3.44 -9.72 10.16
C ALA A 43 -2.31 -9.36 9.17
N PHE A 44 -2.43 -8.22 8.48
CA PHE A 44 -1.49 -7.73 7.48
C PHE A 44 -1.69 -6.22 7.24
N SER A 45 -0.73 -5.59 6.62
CA SER A 45 -0.93 -4.25 6.06
C SER A 45 -1.22 -4.34 4.56
N LEU A 46 -2.04 -3.41 4.04
CA LEU A 46 -2.34 -3.25 2.62
C LEU A 46 -1.64 -2.01 2.08
N SER A 47 -0.97 -2.12 0.94
CA SER A 47 -0.33 -0.98 0.29
C SER A 47 -0.38 -1.04 -1.22
N ALA A 48 -0.44 0.15 -1.81
CA ALA A 48 -0.17 0.40 -3.21
C ALA A 48 1.12 1.21 -3.34
N ALA A 49 2.07 0.72 -4.13
CA ALA A 49 3.28 1.46 -4.47
C ALA A 49 2.92 2.49 -5.54
N ILE A 50 2.90 3.75 -5.17
CA ILE A 50 2.56 4.87 -6.07
C ILE A 50 3.85 5.58 -6.47
N PRO A 51 4.09 5.87 -7.78
CA PRO A 51 5.22 6.70 -8.18
C PRO A 51 5.28 8.00 -7.38
N THR A 52 6.47 8.41 -6.95
CA THR A 52 6.61 9.55 -6.03
C THR A 52 6.02 10.84 -6.60
N ASN A 53 6.12 11.07 -7.91
CA ASN A 53 5.52 12.21 -8.59
C ASN A 53 3.99 12.12 -8.74
N GLY A 54 3.41 10.97 -8.42
CA GLY A 54 1.97 10.73 -8.40
C GLY A 54 1.36 10.70 -7.01
N PHE A 55 2.09 11.13 -5.96
CA PHE A 55 1.62 11.17 -4.59
C PHE A 55 1.80 12.56 -3.97
N GLU A 56 0.77 13.05 -3.31
CA GLU A 56 0.78 14.36 -2.67
C GLU A 56 0.03 14.34 -1.33
N VAL A 57 0.55 15.09 -0.34
CA VAL A 57 -0.19 15.46 0.87
C VAL A 57 -0.85 16.80 0.59
N LEU A 58 -2.18 16.80 0.51
CA LEU A 58 -2.96 18.01 0.19
C LEU A 58 -3.17 18.90 1.40
N ARG A 59 -3.24 18.32 2.59
CA ARG A 59 -3.53 19.03 3.85
C ARG A 59 -2.91 18.29 5.02
N GLY A 60 -2.53 19.06 6.04
CA GLY A 60 -1.97 18.54 7.29
C GLY A 60 -0.50 18.18 7.17
N GLU A 61 0.11 17.82 8.29
CA GLU A 61 1.52 17.46 8.41
C GLU A 61 1.65 16.07 9.03
N PRO A 62 1.83 15.02 8.22
CA PRO A 62 2.04 13.67 8.75
C PRO A 62 3.31 13.59 9.61
N ALA A 63 3.24 12.90 10.73
CA ALA A 63 4.35 12.68 11.63
C ALA A 63 5.03 11.32 11.38
N ILE A 64 6.34 11.26 11.57
CA ILE A 64 7.09 10.00 11.52
C ILE A 64 6.83 9.21 12.81
N GLY A 65 6.45 7.94 12.65
CA GLY A 65 6.18 7.02 13.73
C GLY A 65 6.80 5.64 13.50
N GLY A 66 6.27 4.64 14.19
CA GLY A 66 6.82 3.28 14.15
C GLY A 66 8.22 3.22 14.77
N LEU A 67 9.12 2.49 14.14
CA LEU A 67 10.50 2.32 14.62
C LEU A 67 11.40 3.56 14.40
N ARG A 68 10.91 4.57 13.70
CA ARG A 68 11.67 5.79 13.35
C ARG A 68 13.03 5.49 12.71
N ASN A 69 13.06 4.49 11.84
CA ASN A 69 14.24 4.18 11.05
C ASN A 69 14.47 5.28 10.00
N PRO A 70 15.68 5.83 9.86
CA PRO A 70 15.96 6.88 8.89
C PRO A 70 15.72 6.45 7.44
N ASP A 71 15.94 5.17 7.12
CA ASP A 71 15.82 4.62 5.77
C ASP A 71 14.40 4.11 5.46
N LEU A 72 13.61 3.80 6.51
CA LEU A 72 12.24 3.28 6.40
C LEU A 72 11.31 4.15 7.25
N ARG A 73 10.73 5.17 6.65
CA ARG A 73 9.93 6.17 7.35
C ARG A 73 8.45 5.89 7.19
N HIS A 74 7.79 5.61 8.30
CA HIS A 74 6.35 5.44 8.39
C HIS A 74 5.69 6.76 8.81
N PHE A 75 4.66 7.17 8.07
CA PHE A 75 3.98 8.44 8.30
C PHE A 75 2.56 8.22 8.81
N PHE A 76 2.24 8.94 9.88
CA PHE A 76 0.99 8.84 10.62
C PHE A 76 0.32 10.22 10.72
N CYS A 77 -1.00 10.23 10.84
CA CYS A 77 -1.68 11.43 11.30
C CYS A 77 -1.31 11.70 12.78
N PRO A 78 -0.84 12.90 13.13
CA PRO A 78 -0.47 13.21 14.51
C PRO A 78 -1.65 13.27 15.48
N GLN A 79 -2.88 13.41 14.99
CA GLN A 79 -4.10 13.50 15.80
C GLN A 79 -4.74 12.13 16.05
N CYS A 80 -5.03 11.37 14.99
CA CYS A 80 -5.76 10.10 15.12
C CYS A 80 -4.86 8.86 14.98
N MET A 81 -3.56 9.04 14.73
CA MET A 81 -2.56 7.98 14.60
C MET A 81 -2.85 6.98 13.47
N SER A 82 -3.65 7.33 12.47
CA SER A 82 -3.81 6.53 11.26
C SER A 82 -2.46 6.40 10.55
N TRP A 83 -2.03 5.17 10.26
CA TRP A 83 -0.84 4.91 9.46
C TRP A 83 -1.17 5.12 7.98
N MET A 84 -0.63 6.18 7.38
CA MET A 84 -1.09 6.66 6.08
C MET A 84 -0.24 6.19 4.91
N PHE A 85 1.08 6.28 5.04
CA PHE A 85 2.01 5.86 3.99
C PHE A 85 3.41 5.61 4.55
N THR A 86 4.26 5.01 3.71
CA THR A 86 5.66 4.70 4.04
C THR A 86 6.56 5.11 2.89
N ARG A 87 7.70 5.72 3.20
CA ARG A 87 8.77 6.05 2.25
C ARG A 87 10.03 5.30 2.65
N PHE A 88 10.68 4.64 1.71
CA PHE A 88 11.99 4.01 1.89
C PHE A 88 12.86 4.09 0.63
N LEU A 89 12.28 4.08 -0.56
CA LEU A 89 12.96 4.32 -1.83
C LEU A 89 12.45 5.62 -2.44
N PRO A 90 13.29 6.34 -3.20
CA PRO A 90 12.91 7.64 -3.77
C PRO A 90 11.88 7.52 -4.91
N GLU A 91 11.79 6.35 -5.56
CA GLU A 91 10.98 6.16 -6.77
C GLU A 91 9.49 6.07 -6.49
N PHE A 92 9.10 5.61 -5.29
CA PHE A 92 7.69 5.41 -4.96
C PHE A 92 7.36 5.61 -3.47
N VAL A 93 6.07 5.74 -3.21
CA VAL A 93 5.49 5.83 -1.87
C VAL A 93 4.53 4.65 -1.69
N ASN A 94 4.70 3.89 -0.62
CA ASN A 94 3.74 2.85 -0.22
C ASN A 94 2.55 3.49 0.51
N VAL A 95 1.48 3.75 -0.22
CA VAL A 95 0.25 4.34 0.31
C VAL A 95 -0.61 3.24 0.95
N ARG A 96 -1.12 3.47 2.17
CA ARG A 96 -2.11 2.59 2.79
C ARG A 96 -3.44 2.81 2.09
N VAL A 97 -3.88 1.81 1.33
CA VAL A 97 -5.03 1.97 0.40
C VAL A 97 -6.34 2.28 1.12
N THR A 98 -6.48 1.83 2.37
CA THR A 98 -7.65 2.12 3.20
C THR A 98 -7.76 3.60 3.62
N MET A 99 -6.74 4.41 3.35
CA MET A 99 -6.80 5.87 3.50
C MET A 99 -7.51 6.54 2.32
N LEU A 100 -7.60 5.89 1.16
CA LEU A 100 -8.34 6.42 0.00
C LEU A 100 -9.86 6.34 0.24
N ASN A 101 -10.58 7.33 -0.26
CA ASN A 101 -12.05 7.41 -0.12
C ASN A 101 -12.76 6.23 -0.79
N ASP A 102 -12.19 5.70 -1.85
CA ASP A 102 -12.61 4.45 -2.49
C ASP A 102 -11.43 3.49 -2.59
N ALA A 103 -11.50 2.38 -1.88
CA ALA A 103 -10.54 1.28 -1.92
C ALA A 103 -11.10 0.03 -2.61
N SER A 104 -12.29 0.08 -3.20
CA SER A 104 -12.97 -1.08 -3.81
C SER A 104 -12.27 -1.60 -5.07
N TRP A 105 -11.40 -0.79 -5.69
CA TRP A 105 -10.54 -1.19 -6.80
C TRP A 105 -9.36 -2.06 -6.40
N PHE A 106 -9.03 -2.08 -5.10
CA PHE A 106 -7.82 -2.72 -4.61
C PHE A 106 -8.01 -4.22 -4.39
N ALA A 107 -7.04 -4.98 -4.86
CA ALA A 107 -6.72 -6.31 -4.34
C ALA A 107 -5.20 -6.44 -4.28
N PRO A 108 -4.63 -7.15 -3.30
CA PRO A 108 -3.20 -7.41 -3.29
C PRO A 108 -2.83 -8.32 -4.47
N PHE A 109 -1.90 -7.86 -5.31
CA PHE A 109 -1.34 -8.69 -6.38
C PHE A 109 -0.29 -9.65 -5.84
N ILE A 110 0.50 -9.18 -4.86
CA ILE A 110 1.44 -10.03 -4.13
C ILE A 110 1.13 -10.04 -2.64
N GLU A 111 1.47 -11.12 -1.97
CA GLU A 111 1.59 -11.15 -0.51
C GLU A 111 3.02 -11.49 -0.11
N THR A 112 3.53 -10.79 0.90
CA THR A 112 4.91 -10.88 1.37
C THR A 112 4.99 -11.27 2.83
N ARG A 113 6.14 -11.82 3.25
CA ARG A 113 6.39 -12.25 4.63
C ARG A 113 5.37 -13.28 5.12
N THR A 114 4.96 -14.20 4.24
CA THR A 114 3.98 -15.23 4.56
C THR A 114 4.49 -16.24 5.60
N SER A 115 5.79 -16.28 5.86
CA SER A 115 6.37 -17.03 7.00
C SER A 115 5.80 -16.59 8.36
N ALA A 116 5.28 -15.34 8.45
CA ALA A 116 4.64 -14.82 9.67
C ALA A 116 3.10 -14.71 9.53
N LYS A 117 2.52 -15.24 8.45
CA LYS A 117 1.09 -15.22 8.17
C LYS A 117 0.31 -15.97 9.24
N LEU A 118 -0.77 -15.38 9.73
CA LEU A 118 -1.65 -16.05 10.68
C LEU A 118 -2.37 -17.23 10.00
N PRO A 119 -2.55 -18.37 10.67
CA PRO A 119 -3.03 -19.60 10.04
C PRO A 119 -4.41 -19.50 9.37
N TRP A 120 -5.28 -18.62 9.88
CA TRP A 120 -6.65 -18.45 9.37
C TRP A 120 -6.76 -17.46 8.21
N VAL A 121 -5.67 -16.75 7.88
CA VAL A 121 -5.69 -15.68 6.87
C VAL A 121 -5.59 -16.25 5.46
N SER A 122 -6.48 -15.79 4.59
CA SER A 122 -6.40 -15.99 3.14
C SER A 122 -6.47 -14.64 2.44
N THR A 123 -5.71 -14.46 1.38
CA THR A 123 -5.75 -13.28 0.51
C THR A 123 -5.93 -13.70 -0.95
N PRO A 124 -6.47 -12.84 -1.83
CA PRO A 124 -6.59 -13.13 -3.25
C PRO A 124 -5.28 -12.87 -4.03
N ALA A 125 -4.14 -12.77 -3.36
CA ALA A 125 -2.87 -12.48 -4.01
C ALA A 125 -2.50 -13.55 -5.05
N ILE A 126 -2.00 -13.09 -6.20
CA ILE A 126 -1.56 -13.97 -7.31
C ILE A 126 -0.20 -14.61 -6.99
N HIS A 127 0.69 -13.86 -6.32
CA HIS A 127 2.01 -14.33 -5.94
C HIS A 127 2.20 -14.23 -4.43
N SER A 128 2.83 -15.26 -3.85
CA SER A 128 3.11 -15.36 -2.41
C SER A 128 4.58 -15.58 -2.17
N TYR A 129 5.17 -14.81 -1.25
CA TYR A 129 6.58 -14.88 -0.88
C TYR A 129 6.74 -15.07 0.63
N SER A 130 7.58 -16.05 1.03
CA SER A 130 7.89 -16.26 2.45
C SER A 130 8.63 -15.08 3.08
N GLY A 131 9.44 -14.35 2.28
CA GLY A 131 10.08 -13.08 2.57
C GLY A 131 9.52 -11.97 1.68
N PHE A 132 10.43 -11.27 1.00
CA PHE A 132 10.11 -10.36 -0.11
C PHE A 132 10.48 -11.03 -1.44
N PRO A 133 9.89 -10.57 -2.58
CA PRO A 133 10.35 -10.99 -3.89
C PRO A 133 11.86 -10.74 -4.05
N PRO A 134 12.61 -11.65 -4.71
CA PRO A 134 13.97 -11.34 -5.14
C PRO A 134 14.02 -10.09 -6.01
N MET A 135 15.09 -9.29 -5.89
CA MET A 135 15.19 -8.00 -6.61
C MET A 135 15.04 -8.14 -8.12
N GLU A 136 15.56 -9.22 -8.68
CA GLU A 136 15.47 -9.55 -10.12
C GLU A 136 14.04 -9.83 -10.61
N GLU A 137 13.11 -10.17 -9.71
CA GLU A 137 11.73 -10.46 -10.10
C GLU A 137 10.86 -9.19 -10.22
N TYR A 138 11.25 -8.06 -9.64
CA TYR A 138 10.39 -6.87 -9.60
C TYR A 138 10.03 -6.33 -10.97
N THR A 139 10.94 -6.35 -11.93
CA THR A 139 10.65 -5.92 -13.31
C THR A 139 9.54 -6.76 -13.94
N LYS A 140 9.58 -8.07 -13.75
CA LYS A 140 8.54 -8.99 -14.23
C LYS A 140 7.23 -8.77 -13.49
N LEU A 141 7.28 -8.70 -12.16
CA LEU A 141 6.09 -8.49 -11.32
C LEU A 141 5.34 -7.20 -11.65
N THR A 142 6.06 -6.10 -11.87
CA THR A 142 5.43 -4.81 -12.20
C THR A 142 4.80 -4.84 -13.59
N ALA A 143 5.41 -5.53 -14.56
CA ALA A 143 4.84 -5.71 -15.90
C ALA A 143 3.57 -6.59 -15.85
N GLU A 144 3.62 -7.71 -15.12
CA GLU A 144 2.46 -8.59 -14.91
C GLU A 144 1.33 -7.86 -14.18
N PHE A 145 1.65 -7.08 -13.15
CA PHE A 145 0.67 -6.28 -12.42
C PHE A 145 -0.03 -5.27 -13.31
N SER A 146 0.73 -4.54 -14.14
CA SER A 146 0.16 -3.57 -15.09
C SER A 146 -0.85 -4.24 -16.03
N HIS A 147 -0.52 -5.41 -16.54
CA HIS A 147 -1.41 -6.21 -17.40
C HIS A 147 -2.63 -6.72 -16.63
N TRP A 148 -2.43 -7.25 -15.43
CA TRP A 148 -3.49 -7.73 -14.55
C TRP A 148 -4.47 -6.63 -14.18
N LEU A 149 -3.97 -5.44 -13.82
CA LEU A 149 -4.81 -4.29 -13.49
C LEU A 149 -5.67 -3.86 -14.66
N SER A 150 -5.11 -3.83 -15.88
CA SER A 150 -5.84 -3.52 -17.10
C SER A 150 -6.91 -4.58 -17.44
N GLY A 151 -6.59 -5.87 -17.24
CA GLY A 151 -7.51 -6.98 -17.52
C GLY A 151 -8.61 -7.16 -16.47
N ALA A 152 -8.40 -6.75 -15.23
CA ALA A 152 -9.40 -6.82 -14.17
C ALA A 152 -10.65 -5.95 -14.48
N HIS A 153 -10.48 -4.91 -15.28
CA HIS A 153 -11.57 -4.01 -15.70
C HIS A 153 -12.37 -4.51 -16.90
N GLN A 154 -11.93 -5.60 -17.54
CA GLN A 154 -12.65 -6.19 -18.69
C GLN A 154 -13.61 -7.33 -18.27
N ARG A 155 -13.60 -7.74 -17.00
CA ARG A 155 -14.38 -8.86 -16.45
C ARG A 155 -15.46 -8.43 -15.45
N GLY A 156 -15.78 -7.15 -15.44
CA GLY A 156 -16.86 -6.58 -14.63
C GLY A 156 -18.12 -6.33 -15.42
#